data_1aa089caf144180d96cfebeceae9bc5a
#
_entry.id   1aa089caf144180d96cfebeceae9bc5a
#
_cell.length_a   1.000
_cell.length_b   1.000
_cell.length_c   1.000
_cell.angle_alpha   90.00
_cell.angle_beta   90.00
_cell.angle_gamma   90.00
#
_symmetry.space_group_name_H-M   'P 1'
#
loop_
_entity.id
_entity.type
_entity.pdbx_description
1 polymer ?
#
loop_
_entity_poly.entity_id
_entity_poly.type
_entity_poly.pdbx_seq_one_letter_code
_entity_poly.pdbx_strand_id
1 'polypeptide(L)'
;MSTSASTSESTALGSVDRDLIVATQQGLPLVSDPWAAVGEQIGISGDEALARFQRLQANGALRRIAAVPNHYRLGFGFNGMTVWDVDDDRVKELGEATGELPFVSHCYRRPRHRPLWPYNMFAMVHGTSQEEVETKAERIHELLGDACHGHQTLYSSAILKKTGLRLQRKQ
;
A
#
# COMPACT_ATOMS: atom_id res chain seq x y z
N MET A 1 37.76 -12.04 22.70
CA MET A 1 37.55 -11.41 21.40
C MET A 1 36.87 -12.45 20.52
N SER A 2 35.54 -12.42 20.49
CA SER A 2 34.73 -13.33 19.66
C SER A 2 34.01 -12.48 18.65
N THR A 3 34.46 -12.51 17.41
CA THR A 3 33.82 -11.90 16.23
C THR A 3 32.64 -12.75 15.81
N SER A 4 31.45 -12.35 16.15
CA SER A 4 30.21 -12.88 15.55
C SER A 4 30.07 -12.33 14.15
N ALA A 5 30.42 -13.14 13.17
CA ALA A 5 30.08 -12.88 11.76
C ALA A 5 28.56 -13.01 11.59
N SER A 6 27.86 -11.90 11.43
CA SER A 6 26.48 -11.89 10.98
C SER A 6 26.48 -12.24 9.49
N THR A 7 26.15 -13.48 9.18
CA THR A 7 25.89 -13.95 7.82
C THR A 7 24.65 -13.21 7.32
N SER A 8 24.83 -12.25 6.45
CA SER A 8 23.73 -11.68 5.66
C SER A 8 23.25 -12.76 4.70
N GLU A 9 22.22 -13.52 5.10
CA GLU A 9 21.52 -14.41 4.17
C GLU A 9 21.02 -13.59 2.98
N SER A 10 21.50 -13.97 1.81
CA SER A 10 21.13 -13.40 0.53
C SER A 10 19.60 -13.38 0.39
N THR A 11 19.02 -12.20 0.30
CA THR A 11 17.59 -11.94 0.06
C THR A 11 17.16 -12.29 -1.37
N ALA A 12 17.96 -13.04 -2.12
CA ALA A 12 17.63 -13.47 -3.47
C ALA A 12 16.52 -14.53 -3.44
N LEU A 13 15.36 -14.20 -3.99
CA LEU A 13 14.24 -15.14 -4.18
C LEU A 13 14.68 -16.31 -5.06
N GLY A 14 14.56 -17.53 -4.53
CA GLY A 14 14.72 -18.76 -5.29
C GLY A 14 13.72 -18.83 -6.47
N SER A 15 14.02 -19.64 -7.51
CA SER A 15 13.12 -19.78 -8.67
C SER A 15 11.72 -20.23 -8.26
N VAL A 16 11.62 -21.26 -7.43
CA VAL A 16 10.33 -21.78 -6.92
C VAL A 16 9.58 -20.75 -6.09
N ASP A 17 10.27 -19.96 -5.24
CA ASP A 17 9.65 -18.90 -4.45
C ASP A 17 9.13 -17.77 -5.37
N ARG A 18 9.85 -17.48 -6.44
CA ARG A 18 9.40 -16.53 -7.46
C ARG A 18 8.15 -17.03 -8.18
N ASP A 19 8.13 -18.31 -8.58
CA ASP A 19 6.98 -18.93 -9.24
C ASP A 19 5.76 -18.95 -8.31
N LEU A 20 5.96 -19.21 -7.01
CA LEU A 20 4.93 -19.14 -5.99
C LEU A 20 4.33 -17.71 -5.90
N ILE A 21 5.15 -16.67 -5.87
CA ILE A 21 4.67 -15.28 -5.85
C ILE A 21 3.91 -14.97 -7.14
N VAL A 22 4.41 -15.38 -8.31
CA VAL A 22 3.74 -15.16 -9.59
C VAL A 22 2.39 -15.86 -9.63
N ALA A 23 2.28 -17.08 -9.12
CA ALA A 23 1.03 -17.85 -9.09
C ALA A 23 -0.01 -17.22 -8.15
N THR A 24 0.44 -16.58 -7.05
CA THR A 24 -0.44 -16.05 -5.99
C THR A 24 -0.65 -14.54 -6.03
N GLN A 25 0.08 -13.79 -6.85
CA GLN A 25 0.00 -12.31 -6.88
C GLN A 25 -1.34 -11.75 -7.38
N GLN A 26 -2.22 -12.57 -7.92
CA GLN A 26 -3.60 -12.20 -8.29
C GLN A 26 -4.63 -12.60 -7.23
N GLY A 27 -4.19 -13.25 -6.17
CA GLY A 27 -5.00 -13.87 -5.12
C GLY A 27 -4.85 -15.38 -5.14
N LEU A 28 -5.27 -16.01 -4.04
CA LEU A 28 -5.36 -17.47 -3.97
C LEU A 28 -6.57 -17.97 -4.77
N PRO A 29 -6.52 -19.17 -5.37
CA PRO A 29 -7.67 -19.80 -5.99
C PRO A 29 -8.81 -19.96 -4.99
N LEU A 30 -10.06 -19.68 -5.41
CA LEU A 30 -11.27 -19.84 -4.58
C LEU A 30 -11.77 -21.29 -4.65
N VAL A 31 -10.99 -22.22 -4.11
CA VAL A 31 -11.27 -23.66 -4.04
C VAL A 31 -11.10 -24.17 -2.61
N SER A 32 -11.54 -25.40 -2.31
CA SER A 32 -11.48 -26.00 -0.96
C SER A 32 -10.04 -26.14 -0.43
N ASP A 33 -9.06 -26.42 -1.32
CA ASP A 33 -7.65 -26.47 -1.00
C ASP A 33 -6.83 -25.57 -1.96
N PRO A 34 -6.70 -24.28 -1.62
CA PRO A 34 -6.01 -23.34 -2.47
C PRO A 34 -4.51 -23.61 -2.57
N TRP A 35 -3.89 -24.20 -1.53
CA TRP A 35 -2.46 -24.48 -1.54
C TRP A 35 -2.11 -25.68 -2.40
N ALA A 36 -2.95 -26.73 -2.40
CA ALA A 36 -2.81 -27.84 -3.34
C ALA A 36 -2.90 -27.35 -4.79
N ALA A 37 -3.90 -26.50 -5.10
CA ALA A 37 -4.06 -25.94 -6.44
C ALA A 37 -2.87 -25.06 -6.88
N VAL A 38 -2.32 -24.25 -5.97
CA VAL A 38 -1.12 -23.45 -6.25
C VAL A 38 0.11 -24.35 -6.42
N GLY A 39 0.27 -25.36 -5.56
CA GLY A 39 1.37 -26.33 -5.64
C GLY A 39 1.37 -27.06 -6.97
N GLU A 40 0.23 -27.56 -7.41
CA GLU A 40 0.05 -28.24 -8.72
C GLU A 40 0.49 -27.32 -9.87
N GLN A 41 0.10 -26.04 -9.83
CA GLN A 41 0.43 -25.06 -10.89
C GLN A 41 1.94 -24.84 -11.05
N ILE A 42 2.73 -24.99 -9.98
CA ILE A 42 4.17 -24.72 -9.97
C ILE A 42 5.03 -25.97 -9.76
N GLY A 43 4.42 -27.16 -9.70
CA GLY A 43 5.10 -28.45 -9.64
C GLY A 43 5.65 -28.82 -8.26
N ILE A 44 4.99 -28.40 -7.16
CA ILE A 44 5.32 -28.77 -5.77
C ILE A 44 4.06 -29.23 -5.02
N SER A 45 4.21 -29.80 -3.83
CA SER A 45 3.06 -30.14 -3.00
C SER A 45 2.40 -28.89 -2.38
N GLY A 46 1.12 -28.99 -2.00
CA GLY A 46 0.39 -27.92 -1.30
C GLY A 46 1.04 -27.56 0.02
N ASP A 47 1.50 -28.55 0.79
CA ASP A 47 2.21 -28.35 2.06
C ASP A 47 3.52 -27.59 1.85
N GLU A 48 4.28 -27.92 0.82
CA GLU A 48 5.51 -27.19 0.46
C GLU A 48 5.19 -25.74 0.03
N ALA A 49 4.13 -25.54 -0.77
CA ALA A 49 3.70 -24.21 -1.18
C ALA A 49 3.35 -23.34 0.03
N LEU A 50 2.58 -23.87 1.00
CA LEU A 50 2.23 -23.19 2.23
C LEU A 50 3.46 -22.88 3.10
N ALA A 51 4.34 -23.85 3.31
CA ALA A 51 5.56 -23.68 4.11
C ALA A 51 6.48 -22.59 3.52
N ARG A 52 6.66 -22.58 2.20
CA ARG A 52 7.42 -21.54 1.50
C ARG A 52 6.78 -20.17 1.66
N PHE A 53 5.46 -20.08 1.54
CA PHE A 53 4.73 -18.83 1.69
C PHE A 53 4.89 -18.26 3.10
N GLN A 54 4.75 -19.08 4.14
CA GLN A 54 4.97 -18.71 5.53
C GLN A 54 6.41 -18.21 5.78
N ARG A 55 7.43 -18.87 5.20
CA ARG A 55 8.81 -18.42 5.27
C ARG A 55 9.02 -17.07 4.59
N LEU A 56 8.43 -16.84 3.42
CA LEU A 56 8.49 -15.56 2.71
C LEU A 56 7.80 -14.43 3.49
N GLN A 57 6.77 -14.75 4.26
CA GLN A 57 6.13 -13.80 5.15
C GLN A 57 6.99 -13.52 6.38
N ALA A 58 7.58 -14.54 7.00
CA ALA A 58 8.42 -14.39 8.17
C ALA A 58 9.70 -13.57 7.91
N ASN A 59 10.28 -13.70 6.70
CA ASN A 59 11.47 -12.94 6.31
C ASN A 59 11.15 -11.56 5.68
N GLY A 60 9.87 -11.15 5.62
CA GLY A 60 9.44 -9.85 5.12
C GLY A 60 9.40 -9.70 3.59
N ALA A 61 9.72 -10.75 2.82
CA ALA A 61 9.58 -10.74 1.35
C ALA A 61 8.10 -10.62 0.92
N LEU A 62 7.20 -11.21 1.72
CA LEU A 62 5.75 -11.00 1.64
C LEU A 62 5.27 -10.29 2.90
N ARG A 63 4.61 -9.16 2.73
CA ARG A 63 4.18 -8.34 3.86
C ARG A 63 2.97 -8.93 4.59
N ARG A 64 1.98 -9.41 3.85
CA ARG A 64 0.73 -10.00 4.38
C ARG A 64 -0.08 -10.69 3.28
N ILE A 65 -0.98 -11.58 3.66
CA ILE A 65 -2.15 -11.97 2.88
C ILE A 65 -3.30 -11.08 3.31
N ALA A 66 -4.01 -10.48 2.37
CA ALA A 66 -5.19 -9.68 2.68
C ALA A 66 -6.25 -9.81 1.60
N ALA A 67 -7.52 -9.79 1.99
CA ALA A 67 -8.60 -9.54 1.06
C ALA A 67 -8.50 -8.09 0.57
N VAL A 68 -8.68 -7.88 -0.73
CA VAL A 68 -8.74 -6.55 -1.34
C VAL A 68 -10.18 -6.31 -1.81
N PRO A 69 -11.07 -5.80 -0.94
CA PRO A 69 -12.45 -5.58 -1.31
C PRO A 69 -12.56 -4.48 -2.37
N ASN A 70 -13.56 -4.61 -3.23
CA ASN A 70 -13.92 -3.54 -4.13
C ASN A 70 -14.72 -2.48 -3.34
N HIS A 71 -14.04 -1.43 -2.87
CA HIS A 71 -14.63 -0.39 -2.05
C HIS A 71 -15.78 0.36 -2.73
N TYR A 72 -15.80 0.47 -4.08
CA TYR A 72 -16.94 1.02 -4.81
C TYR A 72 -18.21 0.17 -4.60
N ARG A 73 -18.06 -1.17 -4.60
CA ARG A 73 -19.19 -2.08 -4.30
C ARG A 73 -19.62 -2.06 -2.83
N LEU A 74 -18.78 -1.57 -1.94
CA LEU A 74 -19.08 -1.36 -0.52
C LEU A 74 -19.64 0.04 -0.24
N GLY A 75 -19.93 0.84 -1.27
CA GLY A 75 -20.52 2.17 -1.13
C GLY A 75 -19.51 3.31 -0.99
N PHE A 76 -18.20 3.03 -0.88
CA PHE A 76 -17.17 4.07 -0.82
C PHE A 76 -16.81 4.55 -2.25
N GLY A 77 -17.72 5.33 -2.84
CA GLY A 77 -17.58 5.83 -4.21
C GLY A 77 -16.66 7.04 -4.36
N PHE A 78 -16.40 7.75 -3.26
CA PHE A 78 -15.63 8.98 -3.26
C PHE A 78 -14.25 8.77 -2.68
N ASN A 79 -13.23 8.91 -3.54
CA ASN A 79 -11.83 8.84 -3.16
C ASN A 79 -11.19 10.21 -3.39
N GLY A 80 -10.85 10.89 -2.29
CA GLY A 80 -10.17 12.18 -2.30
C GLY A 80 -8.68 12.02 -2.05
N MET A 81 -7.85 12.41 -3.00
CA MET A 81 -6.44 12.69 -2.76
C MET A 81 -6.36 14.13 -2.27
N THR A 82 -6.24 14.32 -0.96
CA THR A 82 -6.03 15.66 -0.39
C THR A 82 -4.55 16.01 -0.49
N VAL A 83 -4.26 17.21 -1.00
CA VAL A 83 -2.90 17.72 -1.22
C VAL A 83 -2.70 19.00 -0.44
N TRP A 84 -1.55 19.13 0.24
CA TRP A 84 -1.30 20.13 1.27
C TRP A 84 0.03 20.82 1.07
N ASP A 85 0.06 22.14 1.15
CA ASP A 85 1.27 22.96 1.24
C ASP A 85 1.56 23.19 2.73
N VAL A 86 2.44 22.37 3.30
CA VAL A 86 2.80 22.38 4.72
C VAL A 86 4.23 22.85 4.90
N ASP A 87 4.55 23.54 5.99
CA ASP A 87 5.92 23.95 6.34
C ASP A 87 6.91 22.80 6.23
N ASP A 88 8.05 23.02 5.57
CA ASP A 88 9.02 21.96 5.27
C ASP A 88 9.68 21.35 6.52
N ASP A 89 9.80 22.11 7.59
CA ASP A 89 10.36 21.70 8.87
C ASP A 89 9.34 20.91 9.71
N ARG A 90 8.05 21.17 9.54
CA ARG A 90 6.96 20.51 10.28
C ARG A 90 6.29 19.36 9.51
N VAL A 91 6.48 19.26 8.20
CA VAL A 91 5.75 18.28 7.35
C VAL A 91 6.00 16.82 7.72
N LYS A 92 7.13 16.49 8.34
CA LYS A 92 7.41 15.12 8.78
C LYS A 92 6.52 14.75 9.97
N GLU A 93 6.55 15.55 11.02
CA GLU A 93 5.76 15.33 12.25
C GLU A 93 4.26 15.37 11.95
N LEU A 94 3.79 16.40 11.24
CA LEU A 94 2.39 16.57 10.89
C LEU A 94 1.90 15.49 9.91
N GLY A 95 2.77 15.01 9.02
CA GLY A 95 2.46 13.91 8.12
C GLY A 95 2.33 12.56 8.85
N GLU A 96 3.15 12.31 9.87
CA GLU A 96 3.02 11.14 10.75
C GLU A 96 1.69 11.22 11.52
N ALA A 97 1.37 12.36 12.15
CA ALA A 97 0.10 12.57 12.85
C ALA A 97 -1.12 12.45 11.92
N THR A 98 -1.03 12.97 10.69
CA THR A 98 -2.09 12.82 9.67
C THR A 98 -2.27 11.35 9.28
N GLY A 99 -1.17 10.60 9.15
CA GLY A 99 -1.20 9.18 8.81
C GLY A 99 -1.83 8.28 9.88
N GLU A 100 -1.85 8.71 11.13
CA GLU A 100 -2.49 8.01 12.26
C GLU A 100 -4.01 8.23 12.33
N LEU A 101 -4.56 9.18 11.58
CA LEU A 101 -6.00 9.40 11.53
C LEU A 101 -6.72 8.17 10.95
N PRO A 102 -7.76 7.63 11.62
CA PRO A 102 -8.37 6.35 11.25
C PRO A 102 -9.05 6.35 9.87
N PHE A 103 -9.33 7.52 9.32
CA PHE A 103 -9.94 7.69 7.99
C PHE A 103 -8.93 7.98 6.88
N VAL A 104 -7.63 8.08 7.20
CA VAL A 104 -6.54 8.26 6.25
C VAL A 104 -5.93 6.89 5.92
N SER A 105 -6.01 6.47 4.68
CA SER A 105 -5.48 5.16 4.26
C SER A 105 -4.01 5.21 3.86
N HIS A 106 -3.54 6.36 3.40
CA HIS A 106 -2.17 6.60 2.96
C HIS A 106 -1.81 8.06 3.19
N CYS A 107 -0.60 8.32 3.69
CA CYS A 107 -0.03 9.65 3.78
C CYS A 107 1.40 9.64 3.25
N TYR A 108 1.74 10.60 2.37
CA TYR A 108 3.03 10.68 1.71
C TYR A 108 3.59 12.10 1.71
N ARG A 109 4.90 12.22 1.90
CA ARG A 109 5.66 13.43 1.57
C ARG A 109 6.25 13.30 0.18
N ARG A 110 6.19 14.39 -0.63
CA ARG A 110 6.82 14.48 -1.95
C ARG A 110 7.46 15.86 -2.14
N PRO A 111 8.49 15.99 -2.99
CA PRO A 111 9.06 17.30 -3.34
C PRO A 111 8.00 18.20 -3.98
N ARG A 112 8.10 19.52 -3.68
CA ARG A 112 7.35 20.56 -4.39
C ARG A 112 7.96 20.81 -5.77
N HIS A 113 7.14 21.30 -6.70
CA HIS A 113 7.56 21.77 -8.02
C HIS A 113 6.98 23.17 -8.25
N ARG A 114 7.42 24.14 -7.44
CA ARG A 114 6.97 25.54 -7.57
C ARG A 114 7.38 26.14 -8.91
N PRO A 115 6.62 27.06 -9.50
CA PRO A 115 5.36 27.59 -9.00
C PRO A 115 4.14 26.71 -9.30
N LEU A 116 4.25 25.69 -10.16
CA LEU A 116 3.11 24.91 -10.68
C LEU A 116 2.50 23.98 -9.63
N TRP A 117 3.32 23.44 -8.72
CA TRP A 117 2.88 22.45 -7.73
C TRP A 117 3.47 22.76 -6.34
N PRO A 118 2.75 23.49 -5.48
CA PRO A 118 3.26 23.92 -4.18
C PRO A 118 3.18 22.83 -3.13
N TYR A 119 2.39 21.78 -3.33
CA TYR A 119 2.04 20.79 -2.31
C TYR A 119 3.18 19.81 -2.04
N ASN A 120 3.42 19.50 -0.75
CA ASN A 120 4.46 18.57 -0.29
C ASN A 120 3.93 17.41 0.57
N MET A 121 2.66 17.45 1.02
CA MET A 121 2.02 16.37 1.74
C MET A 121 0.74 15.93 1.01
N PHE A 122 0.48 14.62 1.03
CA PHE A 122 -0.59 13.95 0.29
C PHE A 122 -1.26 12.95 1.22
N ALA A 123 -2.56 13.07 1.43
CA ALA A 123 -3.32 12.13 2.25
C ALA A 123 -4.52 11.59 1.46
N MET A 124 -4.66 10.26 1.42
CA MET A 124 -5.79 9.61 0.76
C MET A 124 -6.92 9.40 1.74
N VAL A 125 -8.08 9.95 1.42
CA VAL A 125 -9.31 9.90 2.21
C VAL A 125 -10.43 9.24 1.39
N HIS A 126 -11.26 8.43 2.04
CA HIS A 126 -12.38 7.73 1.40
C HIS A 126 -13.69 8.12 2.07
N GLY A 127 -14.76 8.21 1.28
CA GLY A 127 -16.11 8.52 1.77
C GLY A 127 -17.20 7.92 0.90
N THR A 128 -18.40 7.90 1.44
CA THR A 128 -19.64 7.53 0.74
C THR A 128 -20.24 8.71 -0.04
N SER A 129 -19.85 9.94 0.34
CA SER A 129 -20.21 11.19 -0.33
C SER A 129 -19.03 12.13 -0.43
N GLN A 130 -19.14 13.14 -1.28
CA GLN A 130 -18.14 14.21 -1.37
C GLN A 130 -18.10 15.03 -0.08
N GLU A 131 -19.23 15.33 0.50
CA GLU A 131 -19.34 16.06 1.77
C GLU A 131 -18.58 15.36 2.91
N GLU A 132 -18.67 14.02 2.98
CA GLU A 132 -17.91 13.24 3.96
C GLU A 132 -16.39 13.37 3.74
N VAL A 133 -15.94 13.37 2.48
CA VAL A 133 -14.51 13.56 2.17
C VAL A 133 -14.05 14.98 2.54
N GLU A 134 -14.85 16.01 2.26
CA GLU A 134 -14.52 17.40 2.64
C GLU A 134 -14.49 17.58 4.16
N THR A 135 -15.44 17.01 4.88
CA THR A 135 -15.42 17.03 6.37
C THR A 135 -14.14 16.38 6.93
N LYS A 136 -13.68 15.28 6.32
CA LYS A 136 -12.42 14.64 6.71
C LYS A 136 -11.21 15.50 6.35
N ALA A 137 -11.24 16.19 5.20
CA ALA A 137 -10.21 17.15 4.81
C ALA A 137 -10.13 18.33 5.78
N GLU A 138 -11.28 18.86 6.22
CA GLU A 138 -11.33 19.92 7.25
C GLU A 138 -10.64 19.47 8.55
N ARG A 139 -10.85 18.24 9.01
CA ARG A 139 -10.18 17.72 10.20
C ARG A 139 -8.65 17.59 10.02
N ILE A 140 -8.17 17.27 8.82
CA ILE A 140 -6.74 17.32 8.52
C ILE A 140 -6.25 18.77 8.57
N HIS A 141 -7.00 19.71 8.00
CA HIS A 141 -6.66 21.14 8.03
C HIS A 141 -6.56 21.68 9.47
N GLU A 142 -7.50 21.32 10.34
CA GLU A 142 -7.47 21.67 11.76
C GLU A 142 -6.21 21.11 12.45
N LEU A 143 -5.82 19.87 12.16
CA LEU A 143 -4.60 19.26 12.70
C LEU A 143 -3.33 19.97 12.22
N LEU A 144 -3.30 20.40 10.95
CA LEU A 144 -2.15 21.10 10.37
C LEU A 144 -2.04 22.54 10.87
N GLY A 145 -3.17 23.19 11.16
CA GLY A 145 -3.25 24.54 11.71
C GLY A 145 -2.51 25.58 10.86
N ASP A 146 -1.73 26.41 11.52
CA ASP A 146 -0.93 27.49 10.92
C ASP A 146 0.21 27.05 10.00
N ALA A 147 0.60 25.78 10.08
CA ALA A 147 1.59 25.19 9.18
C ALA A 147 1.05 24.91 7.76
N CYS A 148 -0.25 25.00 7.56
CA CYS A 148 -0.90 24.78 6.25
C CYS A 148 -1.10 26.10 5.51
N HIS A 149 -0.42 26.26 4.36
CA HIS A 149 -0.51 27.46 3.52
C HIS A 149 -1.52 27.33 2.37
N GLY A 150 -2.01 26.12 2.13
CA GLY A 150 -3.03 25.84 1.12
C GLY A 150 -3.25 24.35 0.93
N HIS A 151 -4.42 24.01 0.45
CA HIS A 151 -4.77 22.61 0.17
C HIS A 151 -5.78 22.52 -0.98
N GLN A 152 -5.92 21.31 -1.49
CA GLN A 152 -6.92 20.96 -2.50
C GLN A 152 -7.30 19.49 -2.37
N THR A 153 -8.55 19.15 -2.68
CA THR A 153 -9.00 17.76 -2.80
C THR A 153 -9.13 17.39 -4.27
N LEU A 154 -8.41 16.36 -4.70
CA LEU A 154 -8.45 15.81 -6.05
C LEU A 154 -9.30 14.55 -6.06
N TYR A 155 -10.40 14.56 -6.81
CA TYR A 155 -11.29 13.41 -6.96
C TYR A 155 -10.94 12.59 -8.19
N SER A 156 -11.01 11.25 -8.05
CA SER A 156 -10.89 10.36 -9.21
C SER A 156 -12.16 10.40 -10.06
N SER A 157 -12.02 10.78 -11.33
CA SER A 157 -13.12 10.77 -12.31
C SER A 157 -13.24 9.44 -13.06
N ALA A 158 -12.11 8.71 -13.21
CA ALA A 158 -12.06 7.42 -13.89
C ALA A 158 -10.87 6.57 -13.41
N ILE A 159 -11.06 5.25 -13.36
CA ILE A 159 -9.97 4.31 -13.11
C ILE A 159 -9.35 3.93 -14.45
N LEU A 160 -8.14 4.40 -14.73
CA LEU A 160 -7.42 4.04 -15.95
C LEU A 160 -6.67 2.73 -15.79
N LYS A 161 -6.06 2.48 -14.61
CA LYS A 161 -5.38 1.25 -14.25
C LYS A 161 -5.31 1.10 -12.73
N LYS A 162 -5.63 -0.07 -12.21
CA LYS A 162 -5.50 -0.42 -10.78
C LYS A 162 -4.78 -1.75 -10.64
N THR A 163 -3.45 -1.72 -10.67
CA THR A 163 -2.60 -2.90 -10.42
C THR A 163 -1.39 -2.50 -9.59
N GLY A 164 -0.97 -3.37 -8.66
CA GLY A 164 0.35 -3.28 -8.01
C GLY A 164 1.49 -3.71 -8.93
N LEU A 165 2.74 -3.59 -8.43
CA LEU A 165 3.91 -4.20 -9.07
C LEU A 165 3.67 -5.72 -9.21
N ARG A 166 3.94 -6.25 -10.40
CA ARG A 166 3.80 -7.68 -10.69
C ARG A 166 5.13 -8.25 -11.17
N LEU A 167 5.48 -9.39 -10.62
CA LEU A 167 6.60 -10.18 -11.11
C LEU A 167 6.18 -10.92 -12.39
N GLN A 168 7.13 -11.08 -13.32
CA GLN A 168 6.97 -11.92 -14.50
C GLN A 168 7.73 -13.22 -14.30
N ARG A 169 7.25 -14.34 -14.88
CA ARG A 169 8.05 -15.55 -15.00
C ARG A 169 9.32 -15.22 -15.78
N LYS A 170 10.49 -15.63 -15.26
CA LYS A 170 11.70 -15.63 -16.11
C LYS A 170 11.49 -16.69 -17.20
N GLN A 171 11.62 -16.27 -18.44
CA GLN A 171 11.78 -17.21 -19.56
C GLN A 171 13.08 -17.95 -19.44
#